data_b2fb1c4e32a0f426af672796ac509d4d
#
_entry.id   b2fb1c4e32a0f426af672796ac509d4d
#
_cell.length_a   1.000
_cell.length_b   1.000
_cell.length_c   1.000
_cell.angle_alpha   90.00
_cell.angle_beta   90.00
_cell.angle_gamma   90.00
#
_symmetry.space_group_name_H-M   'P 1'
#
loop_
_entity.id
_entity.type
_entity.pdbx_description
1 polymer ?
#
loop_
_entity_poly.entity_id
_entity_poly.type
_entity_poly.pdbx_seq_one_letter_code
_entity_poly.pdbx_strand_id
1 'polypeptide(L)'
;MQQEKSRLATRQNYDRLSRWYDSFYASERLFTKAGLRLLDAQPGEKILEIGFGTGHALIELARAAGGTGSVCGIDLSPGMFAIARRRIQRTGMEGRISLQLGDATRLPFSDHQFNAVFMSFTLELFETAKIPVLLVECQRVLQPGGRLGIVSLVKKNTLAVEIYEWFHIRFPKVVDCHPIFVRQVLEAAGFTTCRAVEKRFWGLPVAAVVAKKP
;
A
#
# COMPACT_ATOMS: atom_id res chain seq x y z
N MET A 1 -24.92 -0.18 -5.90
CA MET A 1 -24.89 -1.21 -6.96
C MET A 1 -23.65 -1.11 -7.87
N GLN A 2 -23.29 0.05 -8.46
CA GLN A 2 -22.09 0.21 -9.31
C GLN A 2 -20.77 0.11 -8.52
N GLN A 3 -20.73 0.69 -7.30
CA GLN A 3 -19.58 0.60 -6.39
C GLN A 3 -19.30 -0.82 -5.87
N GLU A 4 -20.34 -1.59 -5.65
CA GLU A 4 -20.23 -2.98 -5.20
C GLU A 4 -19.71 -3.90 -6.33
N LYS A 5 -20.11 -3.62 -7.58
CA LYS A 5 -19.57 -4.30 -8.77
C LYS A 5 -18.08 -4.00 -9.00
N SER A 6 -17.63 -2.77 -8.77
CA SER A 6 -16.22 -2.38 -8.88
C SER A 6 -15.36 -3.10 -7.83
N ARG A 7 -15.82 -3.14 -6.57
CA ARG A 7 -15.14 -3.87 -5.48
C ARG A 7 -15.05 -5.39 -5.73
N LEU A 8 -16.14 -5.99 -6.21
CA LEU A 8 -16.17 -7.40 -6.56
C LEU A 8 -15.24 -7.72 -7.74
N ALA A 9 -15.16 -6.85 -8.74
CA ALA A 9 -14.27 -7.03 -9.88
C ALA A 9 -12.79 -6.93 -9.46
N THR A 10 -12.43 -5.95 -8.65
CA THR A 10 -11.07 -5.81 -8.09
C THR A 10 -10.70 -7.04 -7.26
N ARG A 11 -11.57 -7.47 -6.34
CA ARG A 11 -11.37 -8.66 -5.51
C ARG A 11 -11.16 -9.94 -6.35
N GLN A 12 -12.02 -10.17 -7.36
CA GLN A 12 -11.91 -11.36 -8.23
C GLN A 12 -10.66 -11.37 -9.09
N ASN A 13 -10.18 -10.20 -9.54
CA ASN A 13 -8.95 -10.07 -10.28
C ASN A 13 -7.74 -10.45 -9.42
N TYR A 14 -7.66 -9.95 -8.17
CA TYR A 14 -6.57 -10.26 -7.25
C TYR A 14 -6.58 -11.71 -6.78
N ASP A 15 -7.75 -12.32 -6.55
CA ASP A 15 -7.86 -13.73 -6.20
C ASP A 15 -7.34 -14.65 -7.33
N ARG A 16 -7.52 -14.24 -8.59
CA ARG A 16 -7.04 -14.98 -9.77
C ARG A 16 -5.54 -14.76 -10.02
N LEU A 17 -5.04 -13.56 -9.81
CA LEU A 17 -3.64 -13.15 -9.99
C LEU A 17 -2.74 -13.61 -8.84
N SER A 18 -3.29 -13.95 -7.68
CA SER A 18 -2.54 -14.29 -6.47
C SER A 18 -1.48 -15.39 -6.66
N ARG A 19 -1.72 -16.33 -7.61
CA ARG A 19 -0.77 -17.42 -7.92
C ARG A 19 0.45 -16.96 -8.74
N TRP A 20 0.32 -15.87 -9.49
CA TRP A 20 1.37 -15.31 -10.36
C TRP A 20 2.02 -14.08 -9.74
N TYR A 21 1.47 -13.58 -8.62
CA TYR A 21 1.84 -12.30 -8.02
C TYR A 21 3.28 -12.29 -7.49
N ASP A 22 3.82 -13.43 -7.05
CA ASP A 22 5.21 -13.50 -6.60
C ASP A 22 6.22 -13.20 -7.74
N SER A 23 5.86 -13.47 -9.00
CA SER A 23 6.68 -13.10 -10.16
C SER A 23 6.66 -11.58 -10.43
N PHE A 24 5.48 -10.94 -10.27
CA PHE A 24 5.36 -9.48 -10.37
C PHE A 24 6.04 -8.77 -9.20
N TYR A 25 5.90 -9.31 -7.98
CA TYR A 25 6.56 -8.77 -6.79
C TYR A 25 8.10 -8.71 -6.94
N ALA A 26 8.71 -9.64 -7.66
CA ALA A 26 10.17 -9.60 -7.88
C ALA A 26 10.62 -8.30 -8.55
N SER A 27 9.80 -7.72 -9.43
CA SER A 27 10.07 -6.45 -10.10
C SER A 27 9.78 -5.23 -9.23
N GLU A 28 8.78 -5.30 -8.34
CA GLU A 28 8.39 -4.22 -7.42
C GLU A 28 9.24 -4.18 -6.14
N ARG A 29 9.91 -5.29 -5.81
CA ARG A 29 10.66 -5.48 -4.56
C ARG A 29 11.68 -4.38 -4.27
N LEU A 30 12.36 -3.87 -5.29
CA LEU A 30 13.36 -2.81 -5.11
C LEU A 30 12.72 -1.50 -4.65
N PHE A 31 11.54 -1.19 -5.17
CA PHE A 31 10.80 0.02 -4.81
C PHE A 31 10.17 -0.11 -3.44
N THR A 32 9.53 -1.25 -3.16
CA THR A 32 8.99 -1.56 -1.82
C THR A 32 10.08 -1.47 -0.75
N LYS A 33 11.27 -2.05 -0.99
CA LYS A 33 12.41 -1.91 -0.08
C LYS A 33 12.87 -0.47 0.08
N ALA A 34 12.85 0.34 -0.97
CA ALA A 34 13.17 1.76 -0.87
C ALA A 34 12.15 2.50 0.00
N GLY A 35 10.85 2.21 -0.18
CA GLY A 35 9.78 2.75 0.67
C GLY A 35 9.91 2.35 2.14
N LEU A 36 10.19 1.08 2.41
CA LEU A 36 10.41 0.59 3.78
C LEU A 36 11.61 1.27 4.46
N ARG A 37 12.72 1.46 3.73
CA ARG A 37 13.88 2.20 4.24
C ARG A 37 13.55 3.67 4.53
N LEU A 38 12.77 4.32 3.67
CA LEU A 38 12.34 5.70 3.87
C LEU A 38 11.37 5.85 5.03
N LEU A 39 10.47 4.87 5.23
CA LEU A 39 9.54 4.84 6.36
C LEU A 39 10.30 4.82 7.68
N ASP A 40 11.44 4.13 7.70
CA ASP A 40 12.36 4.08 8.84
C ASP A 40 11.63 3.60 10.11
N ALA A 41 11.01 2.41 10.00
CA ALA A 41 10.28 1.80 11.11
C ALA A 41 11.22 1.51 12.28
N GLN A 42 10.82 1.89 13.50
CA GLN A 42 11.61 1.79 14.70
C GLN A 42 11.18 0.63 15.60
N PRO A 43 12.08 0.04 16.39
CA PRO A 43 11.73 -0.96 17.39
C PRO A 43 10.62 -0.47 18.33
N GLY A 44 9.65 -1.34 18.63
CA GLY A 44 8.51 -1.03 19.49
C GLY A 44 7.31 -0.38 18.79
N GLU A 45 7.43 0.00 17.52
CA GLU A 45 6.33 0.64 16.79
C GLU A 45 5.18 -0.32 16.47
N LYS A 46 3.97 0.24 16.47
CA LYS A 46 2.76 -0.36 15.91
C LYS A 46 2.57 0.17 14.49
N ILE A 47 2.58 -0.72 13.51
CA ILE A 47 2.55 -0.35 12.10
C ILE A 47 1.35 -0.99 11.42
N LEU A 48 0.68 -0.24 10.54
CA LEU A 48 -0.38 -0.75 9.67
C LEU A 48 0.13 -0.83 8.23
N GLU A 49 -0.04 -1.98 7.59
CA GLU A 49 0.11 -2.11 6.13
C GLU A 49 -1.26 -2.23 5.48
N ILE A 50 -1.55 -1.35 4.52
CA ILE A 50 -2.77 -1.36 3.73
C ILE A 50 -2.46 -1.94 2.35
N GLY A 51 -3.22 -2.97 1.94
CA GLY A 51 -2.98 -3.71 0.70
C GLY A 51 -1.73 -4.58 0.81
N PHE A 52 -1.68 -5.44 1.82
CA PHE A 52 -0.49 -6.24 2.12
C PHE A 52 -0.16 -7.31 1.05
N GLY A 53 -1.05 -7.59 0.12
CA GLY A 53 -0.85 -8.55 -0.95
C GLY A 53 -0.39 -9.91 -0.42
N THR A 54 0.75 -10.40 -0.89
CA THR A 54 1.31 -11.68 -0.46
C THR A 54 2.12 -11.61 0.85
N GLY A 55 2.16 -10.46 1.53
CA GLY A 55 2.69 -10.29 2.90
C GLY A 55 4.21 -10.14 3.03
N HIS A 56 4.91 -9.80 1.95
CA HIS A 56 6.36 -9.61 2.00
C HIS A 56 6.76 -8.41 2.85
N ALA A 57 6.09 -7.25 2.67
CA ALA A 57 6.42 -6.04 3.41
C ALA A 57 6.02 -6.15 4.88
N LEU A 58 4.93 -6.87 5.22
CA LEU A 58 4.55 -7.17 6.61
C LEU A 58 5.71 -7.81 7.40
N ILE A 59 6.39 -8.77 6.80
CA ILE A 59 7.51 -9.47 7.45
C ILE A 59 8.69 -8.53 7.66
N GLU A 60 9.03 -7.70 6.67
CA GLU A 60 10.11 -6.72 6.80
C GLU A 60 9.77 -5.64 7.84
N LEU A 61 8.53 -5.15 7.87
CA LEU A 61 8.04 -4.23 8.89
C LEU A 61 8.10 -4.84 10.30
N ALA A 62 7.69 -6.11 10.45
CA ALA A 62 7.75 -6.80 11.73
C ALA A 62 9.19 -7.05 12.21
N ARG A 63 10.12 -7.26 11.28
CA ARG A 63 11.56 -7.33 11.62
C ARG A 63 12.07 -5.98 12.11
N ALA A 64 11.73 -4.90 11.42
CA ALA A 64 12.15 -3.55 11.80
C ALA A 64 11.52 -3.11 13.13
N ALA A 65 10.25 -3.41 13.35
CA ALA A 65 9.56 -3.11 14.62
C ALA A 65 10.09 -3.93 15.82
N GLY A 66 10.89 -4.96 15.58
CA GLY A 66 11.53 -5.74 16.64
C GLY A 66 10.56 -6.57 17.48
N GLY A 67 11.07 -7.11 18.60
CA GLY A 67 10.31 -8.03 19.47
C GLY A 67 9.16 -7.38 20.23
N THR A 68 9.20 -6.09 20.47
CA THR A 68 8.21 -5.31 21.24
C THR A 68 7.19 -4.59 20.33
N GLY A 69 7.49 -4.48 19.03
CA GLY A 69 6.60 -3.88 18.05
C GLY A 69 5.61 -4.89 17.46
N SER A 70 4.60 -4.39 16.77
CA SER A 70 3.59 -5.19 16.10
C SER A 70 3.17 -4.61 14.76
N VAL A 71 2.73 -5.48 13.85
CA VAL A 71 2.26 -5.08 12.52
C VAL A 71 0.84 -5.61 12.30
N CYS A 72 -0.04 -4.74 11.86
CA CYS A 72 -1.36 -5.12 11.37
C CYS A 72 -1.36 -4.99 9.84
N GLY A 73 -1.96 -5.95 9.14
CA GLY A 73 -2.19 -5.87 7.71
C GLY A 73 -3.67 -5.89 7.40
N ILE A 74 -4.13 -5.04 6.48
CA ILE A 74 -5.49 -5.09 5.93
C ILE A 74 -5.45 -5.21 4.41
N ASP A 75 -6.22 -6.15 3.86
CA ASP A 75 -6.35 -6.37 2.42
C ASP A 75 -7.79 -6.76 2.07
N LEU A 76 -8.21 -6.45 0.86
CA LEU A 76 -9.56 -6.76 0.38
C LEU A 76 -9.68 -8.20 -0.15
N SER A 77 -8.55 -8.83 -0.55
CA SER A 77 -8.51 -10.12 -1.24
C SER A 77 -8.35 -11.29 -0.27
N PRO A 78 -9.32 -12.23 -0.19
CA PRO A 78 -9.15 -13.48 0.55
C PRO A 78 -8.02 -14.36 0.03
N GLY A 79 -7.74 -14.30 -1.29
CA GLY A 79 -6.63 -15.04 -1.90
C GLY A 79 -5.28 -14.54 -1.39
N MET A 80 -5.06 -13.21 -1.36
CA MET A 80 -3.86 -12.58 -0.79
C MET A 80 -3.73 -12.89 0.70
N PHE A 81 -4.84 -12.78 1.45
CA PHE A 81 -4.87 -13.14 2.86
C PHE A 81 -4.38 -14.57 3.12
N ALA A 82 -4.86 -15.55 2.35
CA ALA A 82 -4.46 -16.95 2.53
C ALA A 82 -2.96 -17.16 2.25
N ILE A 83 -2.41 -16.48 1.23
CA ILE A 83 -0.99 -16.55 0.88
C ILE A 83 -0.14 -15.88 1.97
N ALA A 84 -0.48 -14.65 2.37
CA ALA A 84 0.22 -13.90 3.40
C ALA A 84 0.23 -14.67 4.74
N ARG A 85 -0.91 -15.23 5.14
CA ARG A 85 -1.01 -16.06 6.36
C ARG A 85 -0.04 -17.23 6.34
N ARG A 86 0.00 -18.00 5.24
CA ARG A 86 0.94 -19.13 5.09
C ARG A 86 2.40 -18.66 5.13
N ARG A 87 2.70 -17.49 4.53
CA ARG A 87 4.05 -16.92 4.54
C ARG A 87 4.47 -16.50 5.95
N ILE A 88 3.59 -15.84 6.70
CA ILE A 88 3.83 -15.43 8.09
C ILE A 88 4.09 -16.66 8.97
N GLN A 89 3.26 -17.71 8.84
CA GLN A 89 3.43 -18.97 9.57
C GLN A 89 4.83 -19.59 9.36
N ARG A 90 5.33 -19.56 8.13
CA ARG A 90 6.68 -20.08 7.81
C ARG A 90 7.82 -19.28 8.45
N THR A 91 7.55 -18.06 8.92
CA THR A 91 8.56 -17.20 9.57
C THR A 91 8.46 -17.20 11.09
N GLY A 92 7.44 -17.83 11.66
CA GLY A 92 7.19 -17.84 13.11
C GLY A 92 6.83 -16.47 13.68
N MET A 93 6.23 -15.59 12.85
CA MET A 93 5.92 -14.21 13.25
C MET A 93 4.43 -13.96 13.56
N GLU A 94 3.63 -15.03 13.73
CA GLU A 94 2.18 -14.94 13.96
C GLU A 94 1.84 -14.15 15.23
N GLY A 95 2.68 -14.20 16.24
CA GLY A 95 2.49 -13.43 17.47
C GLY A 95 2.70 -11.92 17.32
N ARG A 96 3.28 -11.45 16.20
CA ARG A 96 3.61 -10.05 15.96
C ARG A 96 2.91 -9.46 14.74
N ILE A 97 2.35 -10.29 13.88
CA ILE A 97 1.66 -9.88 12.65
C ILE A 97 0.22 -10.36 12.71
N SER A 98 -0.72 -9.43 12.69
CA SER A 98 -2.16 -9.71 12.56
C SER A 98 -2.66 -9.34 11.17
N LEU A 99 -3.50 -10.20 10.60
CA LEU A 99 -4.11 -9.97 9.28
C LEU A 99 -5.60 -9.75 9.41
N GLN A 100 -6.12 -8.84 8.61
CA GLN A 100 -7.54 -8.53 8.52
C GLN A 100 -8.00 -8.44 7.07
N LEU A 101 -9.18 -8.97 6.78
CA LEU A 101 -9.89 -8.73 5.53
C LEU A 101 -10.79 -7.51 5.71
N GLY A 102 -10.65 -6.53 4.83
CA GLY A 102 -11.45 -5.32 4.93
C GLY A 102 -11.18 -4.30 3.85
N ASP A 103 -12.06 -3.31 3.80
CA ASP A 103 -11.94 -2.14 2.93
C ASP A 103 -11.24 -1.01 3.69
N ALA A 104 -10.11 -0.55 3.18
CA ALA A 104 -9.32 0.49 3.82
C ALA A 104 -9.97 1.89 3.77
N THR A 105 -11.05 2.08 3.01
CA THR A 105 -11.87 3.30 3.09
C THR A 105 -12.69 3.39 4.39
N ARG A 106 -12.66 2.33 5.20
CA ARG A 106 -13.26 2.28 6.54
C ARG A 106 -12.44 1.32 7.41
N LEU A 107 -11.37 1.83 7.97
CA LEU A 107 -10.44 1.04 8.77
C LEU A 107 -11.06 0.63 10.12
N PRO A 108 -11.06 -0.66 10.47
CA PRO A 108 -11.63 -1.16 11.73
C PRO A 108 -10.64 -1.01 12.90
N PHE A 109 -9.94 0.11 12.97
CA PHE A 109 -8.95 0.43 13.98
C PHE A 109 -9.32 1.71 14.72
N SER A 110 -8.86 1.83 15.96
CA SER A 110 -9.07 3.02 16.78
C SER A 110 -8.27 4.21 16.28
N ASP A 111 -8.70 5.41 16.65
CA ASP A 111 -7.96 6.64 16.42
C ASP A 111 -6.59 6.55 17.10
N HIS A 112 -5.59 7.13 16.44
CA HIS A 112 -4.21 7.24 16.97
C HIS A 112 -3.58 5.91 17.41
N GLN A 113 -3.95 4.80 16.75
CA GLN A 113 -3.48 3.46 17.10
C GLN A 113 -2.06 3.16 16.61
N PHE A 114 -1.64 3.76 15.48
CA PHE A 114 -0.41 3.39 14.78
C PHE A 114 0.62 4.52 14.75
N ASN A 115 1.91 4.13 14.87
CA ASN A 115 3.05 5.03 14.68
C ASN A 115 3.35 5.27 13.20
N ALA A 116 3.08 4.26 12.37
CA ALA A 116 3.26 4.35 10.93
C ALA A 116 2.18 3.57 10.17
N VAL A 117 1.85 4.06 8.97
CA VAL A 117 1.03 3.37 7.95
C VAL A 117 1.90 3.21 6.70
N PHE A 118 1.80 2.07 6.04
CA PHE A 118 2.53 1.78 4.82
C PHE A 118 1.61 1.26 3.72
N MET A 119 1.84 1.69 2.49
CA MET A 119 1.19 1.21 1.27
C MET A 119 2.24 1.06 0.17
N SER A 120 2.23 -0.07 -0.54
CA SER A 120 3.12 -0.30 -1.68
C SER A 120 2.32 -0.80 -2.86
N PHE A 121 2.30 -0.02 -3.95
CA PHE A 121 1.51 -0.28 -5.16
C PHE A 121 0.04 -0.58 -4.87
N THR A 122 -0.54 0.19 -3.94
CA THR A 122 -1.89 0.00 -3.43
C THR A 122 -2.75 1.24 -3.65
N LEU A 123 -2.20 2.44 -3.46
CA LEU A 123 -2.96 3.69 -3.55
C LEU A 123 -3.54 3.91 -4.95
N GLU A 124 -2.80 3.50 -5.99
CA GLU A 124 -3.20 3.56 -7.40
C GLU A 124 -4.29 2.56 -7.82
N LEU A 125 -4.68 1.65 -6.93
CA LEU A 125 -5.78 0.70 -7.15
C LEU A 125 -7.14 1.28 -6.72
N PHE A 126 -7.11 2.36 -5.95
CA PHE A 126 -8.34 3.02 -5.52
C PHE A 126 -8.86 3.94 -6.62
N GLU A 127 -10.18 3.94 -6.81
CA GLU A 127 -10.84 4.98 -7.60
C GLU A 127 -10.43 6.36 -7.08
N THR A 128 -10.12 7.30 -7.97
CA THR A 128 -9.64 8.65 -7.60
C THR A 128 -10.51 9.32 -6.54
N ALA A 129 -11.85 9.14 -6.63
CA ALA A 129 -12.79 9.69 -5.65
C ALA A 129 -12.68 9.09 -4.24
N LYS A 130 -12.07 7.90 -4.10
CA LYS A 130 -11.90 7.20 -2.81
C LYS A 130 -10.56 7.49 -2.14
N ILE A 131 -9.58 8.00 -2.88
CA ILE A 131 -8.26 8.33 -2.33
C ILE A 131 -8.35 9.31 -1.15
N PRO A 132 -9.11 10.42 -1.22
CA PRO A 132 -9.29 11.31 -0.08
C PRO A 132 -9.87 10.60 1.16
N VAL A 133 -10.87 9.73 0.97
CA VAL A 133 -11.50 8.97 2.07
C VAL A 133 -10.48 8.04 2.74
N LEU A 134 -9.69 7.31 1.95
CA LEU A 134 -8.61 6.46 2.45
C LEU A 134 -7.57 7.27 3.24
N LEU A 135 -7.15 8.44 2.74
CA LEU A 135 -6.15 9.27 3.40
C LEU A 135 -6.68 9.88 4.71
N VAL A 136 -7.97 10.22 4.79
CA VAL A 136 -8.63 10.63 6.04
C VAL A 136 -8.59 9.49 7.07
N GLU A 137 -8.87 8.26 6.66
CA GLU A 137 -8.76 7.09 7.53
C GLU A 137 -7.31 6.85 8.00
N CYS A 138 -6.32 7.01 7.08
CA CYS A 138 -4.91 6.95 7.45
C CYS A 138 -4.56 8.01 8.50
N GLN A 139 -5.05 9.25 8.34
CA GLN A 139 -4.86 10.30 9.35
C GLN A 139 -5.52 9.93 10.69
N ARG A 140 -6.75 9.41 10.66
CA ARG A 140 -7.47 9.05 11.87
C ARG A 140 -6.71 8.03 12.70
N VAL A 141 -6.23 6.96 12.07
CA VAL A 141 -5.56 5.85 12.76
C VAL A 141 -4.11 6.14 13.13
N LEU A 142 -3.45 7.11 12.48
CA LEU A 142 -2.09 7.54 12.83
C LEU A 142 -2.08 8.39 14.10
N GLN A 143 -1.08 8.17 14.94
CA GLN A 143 -0.76 9.06 16.06
C GLN A 143 -0.36 10.45 15.55
N PRO A 144 -0.49 11.53 16.35
CA PRO A 144 0.12 12.81 16.02
C PRO A 144 1.63 12.65 15.75
N GLY A 145 2.12 13.25 14.66
CA GLY A 145 3.51 13.07 14.20
C GLY A 145 3.81 11.70 13.57
N GLY A 146 2.81 10.81 13.48
CA GLY A 146 2.92 9.49 12.83
C GLY A 146 3.22 9.62 11.33
N ARG A 147 3.77 8.55 10.74
CA ARG A 147 4.29 8.55 9.37
C ARG A 147 3.40 7.73 8.44
N LEU A 148 3.18 8.26 7.23
CA LEU A 148 2.57 7.55 6.12
C LEU A 148 3.61 7.33 5.02
N GLY A 149 3.96 6.09 4.75
CA GLY A 149 4.85 5.69 3.67
C GLY A 149 4.06 5.14 2.48
N ILE A 150 4.32 5.67 1.29
CA ILE A 150 3.65 5.24 0.05
C ILE A 150 4.70 4.95 -1.01
N VAL A 151 4.57 3.80 -1.67
CA VAL A 151 5.25 3.49 -2.93
C VAL A 151 4.19 3.36 -4.01
N SER A 152 4.32 4.14 -5.08
CA SER A 152 3.28 4.19 -6.12
C SER A 152 3.82 4.65 -7.46
N LEU A 153 3.12 4.29 -8.54
CA LEU A 153 3.30 4.88 -9.86
C LEU A 153 2.93 6.37 -9.82
N VAL A 154 3.80 7.20 -10.39
CA VAL A 154 3.61 8.65 -10.39
C VAL A 154 3.09 9.13 -11.74
N LYS A 155 2.03 9.93 -11.70
CA LYS A 155 1.56 10.64 -12.90
C LYS A 155 2.53 11.75 -13.26
N LYS A 156 3.01 11.71 -14.51
CA LYS A 156 3.87 12.73 -15.14
C LYS A 156 3.49 12.91 -16.59
N ASN A 157 3.73 14.08 -17.13
CA ASN A 157 3.54 14.37 -18.55
C ASN A 157 4.74 13.80 -19.35
N THR A 158 4.78 12.47 -19.49
CA THR A 158 5.79 11.76 -20.27
C THR A 158 5.11 10.77 -21.20
N LEU A 159 5.67 10.55 -22.37
CA LEU A 159 5.14 9.62 -23.37
C LEU A 159 4.92 8.20 -22.79
N ALA A 160 5.80 7.74 -21.91
CA ALA A 160 5.67 6.44 -21.27
C ALA A 160 4.42 6.35 -20.37
N VAL A 161 4.09 7.42 -19.63
CA VAL A 161 2.89 7.50 -18.80
C VAL A 161 1.64 7.60 -19.67
N GLU A 162 1.66 8.38 -20.74
CA GLU A 162 0.53 8.51 -21.68
C GLU A 162 0.21 7.17 -22.36
N ILE A 163 1.23 6.45 -22.83
CA ILE A 163 1.07 5.11 -23.40
C ILE A 163 0.50 4.15 -22.35
N TYR A 164 1.00 4.18 -21.13
CA TYR A 164 0.52 3.34 -20.03
C TYR A 164 -0.94 3.65 -19.69
N GLU A 165 -1.33 4.93 -19.58
CA GLU A 165 -2.72 5.35 -19.34
C GLU A 165 -3.64 4.92 -20.49
N TRP A 166 -3.18 4.99 -21.74
CA TRP A 166 -3.92 4.47 -22.88
C TRP A 166 -4.17 2.96 -22.76
N PHE A 167 -3.16 2.17 -22.35
CA PHE A 167 -3.32 0.75 -22.08
C PHE A 167 -4.27 0.48 -20.91
N HIS A 168 -4.19 1.26 -19.83
CA HIS A 168 -5.10 1.16 -18.68
C HIS A 168 -6.57 1.39 -19.11
N ILE A 169 -6.83 2.42 -19.90
CA ILE A 169 -8.18 2.72 -20.42
C ILE A 169 -8.67 1.60 -21.34
N ARG A 170 -7.80 1.06 -22.21
CA ARG A 170 -8.18 0.06 -23.22
C ARG A 170 -8.31 -1.35 -22.67
N PHE A 171 -7.52 -1.68 -21.64
CA PHE A 171 -7.42 -3.02 -21.04
C PHE A 171 -7.46 -2.99 -19.51
N PRO A 172 -8.54 -2.45 -18.88
CA PRO A 172 -8.59 -2.23 -17.44
C PRO A 172 -8.54 -3.52 -16.59
N LYS A 173 -8.76 -4.69 -17.22
CA LYS A 173 -8.63 -6.00 -16.55
C LYS A 173 -7.19 -6.51 -16.47
N VAL A 174 -6.27 -5.92 -17.24
CA VAL A 174 -4.87 -6.33 -17.32
C VAL A 174 -3.99 -5.30 -16.65
N VAL A 175 -4.32 -4.02 -16.82
CA VAL A 175 -3.62 -2.87 -16.25
C VAL A 175 -4.62 -2.15 -15.35
N ASP A 176 -4.65 -2.50 -14.07
CA ASP A 176 -5.61 -1.98 -13.09
C ASP A 176 -5.06 -0.81 -12.25
N CYS A 177 -3.74 -0.58 -12.27
CA CYS A 177 -3.10 0.55 -11.64
C CYS A 177 -3.19 1.81 -12.52
N HIS A 178 -3.44 2.97 -11.92
CA HIS A 178 -3.36 4.25 -12.62
C HIS A 178 -2.36 5.20 -11.93
N PRO A 179 -1.44 5.85 -12.68
CA PRO A 179 -0.48 6.76 -12.09
C PRO A 179 -1.18 7.93 -11.39
N ILE A 180 -0.70 8.33 -10.22
CA ILE A 180 -1.29 9.37 -9.38
C ILE A 180 -0.30 10.48 -9.03
N PHE A 181 -0.80 11.68 -8.74
CA PHE A 181 -0.02 12.80 -8.21
C PHE A 181 0.15 12.65 -6.69
N VAL A 182 1.00 11.69 -6.26
CA VAL A 182 1.12 11.25 -4.86
C VAL A 182 1.31 12.43 -3.90
N ARG A 183 2.20 13.37 -4.21
CA ARG A 183 2.44 14.53 -3.33
C ARG A 183 1.21 15.42 -3.19
N GLN A 184 0.53 15.72 -4.29
CA GLN A 184 -0.65 16.58 -4.29
C GLN A 184 -1.79 15.98 -3.47
N VAL A 185 -2.05 14.67 -3.62
CA VAL A 185 -3.12 14.01 -2.85
C VAL A 185 -2.79 13.94 -1.36
N LEU A 186 -1.51 13.78 -0.99
CA LEU A 186 -1.06 13.81 0.40
C LEU A 186 -1.20 15.20 1.02
N GLU A 187 -0.76 16.24 0.32
CA GLU A 187 -0.86 17.64 0.75
C GLU A 187 -2.33 18.07 0.88
N ALA A 188 -3.17 17.71 -0.10
CA ALA A 188 -4.61 17.97 -0.04
C ALA A 188 -5.30 17.27 1.13
N ALA A 189 -4.78 16.12 1.55
CA ALA A 189 -5.25 15.41 2.75
C ALA A 189 -4.60 15.93 4.06
N GLY A 190 -3.81 17.01 4.03
CA GLY A 190 -3.19 17.63 5.21
C GLY A 190 -1.92 16.94 5.71
N PHE A 191 -1.33 16.03 4.95
CA PHE A 191 -0.02 15.47 5.28
C PHE A 191 1.12 16.38 4.83
N THR A 192 2.20 16.44 5.63
CA THR A 192 3.43 17.13 5.24
C THR A 192 4.44 16.13 4.70
N THR A 193 4.79 16.24 3.41
CA THR A 193 5.83 15.39 2.79
C THR A 193 7.20 15.71 3.38
N CYS A 194 7.88 14.68 3.93
CA CYS A 194 9.17 14.83 4.58
C CYS A 194 10.33 14.25 3.77
N ARG A 195 10.11 13.11 3.13
CA ARG A 195 11.13 12.38 2.36
C ARG A 195 10.51 11.84 1.08
N ALA A 196 11.23 11.88 -0.02
CA ALA A 196 10.81 11.27 -1.26
C ALA A 196 12.02 10.81 -2.09
N VAL A 197 11.90 9.65 -2.70
CA VAL A 197 12.84 9.12 -3.69
C VAL A 197 12.04 8.66 -4.89
N GLU A 198 12.49 9.06 -6.07
CA GLU A 198 11.87 8.68 -7.33
C GLU A 198 12.85 7.85 -8.16
N LYS A 199 12.37 6.79 -8.77
CA LYS A 199 13.11 5.91 -9.67
C LYS A 199 12.23 5.56 -10.88
N ARG A 200 12.82 5.00 -11.93
CA ARG A 200 12.08 4.52 -13.09
C ARG A 200 11.94 3.01 -13.06
N PHE A 201 10.74 2.54 -13.35
CA PHE A 201 10.39 1.14 -13.53
C PHE A 201 9.90 0.93 -14.97
N TRP A 202 10.70 0.32 -15.83
CA TRP A 202 10.40 0.13 -17.25
C TRP A 202 9.96 1.43 -17.96
N GLY A 203 10.63 2.55 -17.63
CA GLY A 203 10.32 3.88 -18.15
C GLY A 203 9.22 4.64 -17.37
N LEU A 204 8.42 3.96 -16.56
CA LEU A 204 7.41 4.58 -15.71
C LEU A 204 8.03 5.13 -14.42
N PRO A 205 7.68 6.33 -13.99
CA PRO A 205 8.15 6.89 -12.74
C PRO A 205 7.43 6.23 -11.55
N VAL A 206 8.22 5.77 -10.57
CA VAL A 206 7.76 5.25 -9.29
C VAL A 206 8.35 6.11 -8.19
N ALA A 207 7.53 6.58 -7.27
CA ALA A 207 7.98 7.31 -6.10
C ALA A 207 7.76 6.49 -4.82
N ALA A 208 8.75 6.53 -3.94
CA ALA A 208 8.58 6.24 -2.53
C ALA A 208 8.55 7.58 -1.79
N VAL A 209 7.47 7.82 -1.07
CA VAL A 209 7.21 9.09 -0.35
C VAL A 209 6.87 8.76 1.09
N VAL A 210 7.43 9.54 2.02
CA VAL A 210 7.03 9.53 3.43
C VAL A 210 6.54 10.90 3.80
N ALA A 211 5.34 10.94 4.35
CA ALA A 211 4.71 12.14 4.86
C ALA A 211 4.32 11.96 6.33
N LYS A 212 4.28 13.07 7.08
CA LYS A 212 3.88 13.09 8.49
C LYS A 212 2.47 13.62 8.63
N LYS A 213 1.75 13.03 9.59
CA LYS A 213 0.55 13.64 10.16
C LYS A 213 0.97 14.82 11.01
N PRO A 214 0.33 15.99 10.88
CA PRO A 214 0.53 17.13 11.77
C PRO A 214 0.33 16.78 13.24
#